data_969b91a50439c67b6715aafe318f661c
#
_entry.id   969b91a50439c67b6715aafe318f661c
#
_cell.length_a   1.000
_cell.length_b   1.000
_cell.length_c   1.000
_cell.angle_alpha   90.00
_cell.angle_beta   90.00
_cell.angle_gamma   90.00
#
_symmetry.space_group_name_H-M   'P 1'
#
loop_
_entity.id
_entity.type
_entity.pdbx_description
1 polymer ?
#
loop_
_entity_poly.entity_id
_entity_poly.type
_entity_poly.pdbx_seq_one_letter_code
_entity_poly.pdbx_strand_id
1 'polypeptide(L)'
;MGRIITLFAALIALLSPHIALADGADIDAAARGVVRVVIVGSDGREVYPVSHGSGFAVSPTRIVTNAHVIREALQDDTLRIGVVPSEGEDAAYARAISVSPRNDLALIEIIDNAMRLPPLTISGSLVGDMGEVSAVGYPMNVDRAQGLEISDIFRAQPPVKSRGFLSGARPSRQFDTILHTAPIARGNSGGPLLDSCGRVLGVNSFGADSDGSDAEFYFAVSIRELLPFLRENDVEPSVNALPCRSIDEVEASERTRIEQQREKARERIEAR
;
A
#
# COMPACT_ATOMS: atom_id res chain seq x y z
N MET A 1 42.77 0.53 -38.83
CA MET A 1 41.32 0.81 -38.84
C MET A 1 40.51 0.07 -37.77
N GLY A 2 40.95 -1.11 -37.27
CA GLY A 2 40.17 -1.91 -36.30
C GLY A 2 40.08 -1.36 -34.85
N ARG A 3 41.04 -0.54 -34.41
CA ARG A 3 41.06 -0.02 -33.01
C ARG A 3 40.12 1.16 -32.75
N ILE A 4 39.73 1.91 -33.77
CA ILE A 4 38.81 3.06 -33.64
C ILE A 4 37.35 2.59 -33.56
N ILE A 5 37.01 1.50 -34.26
CA ILE A 5 35.66 0.92 -34.29
C ILE A 5 35.30 0.31 -32.94
N THR A 6 36.27 -0.32 -32.24
CA THR A 6 36.05 -0.92 -30.91
C THR A 6 35.83 0.14 -29.83
N LEU A 7 36.46 1.31 -29.94
CA LEU A 7 36.24 2.42 -28.99
C LEU A 7 34.87 3.08 -29.19
N PHE A 8 34.35 3.14 -30.41
CA PHE A 8 33.02 3.69 -30.69
C PHE A 8 31.89 2.76 -30.19
N ALA A 9 32.07 1.44 -30.33
CA ALA A 9 31.09 0.46 -29.81
C ALA A 9 31.04 0.45 -28.25
N ALA A 10 32.16 0.65 -27.58
CA ALA A 10 32.21 0.76 -26.10
C ALA A 10 31.57 2.06 -25.59
N LEU A 11 31.63 3.15 -26.36
CA LEU A 11 31.02 4.43 -25.98
C LEU A 11 29.49 4.43 -26.14
N ILE A 12 28.94 3.67 -27.09
CA ILE A 12 27.49 3.52 -27.28
C ILE A 12 26.86 2.64 -26.17
N ALA A 13 27.60 1.67 -25.63
CA ALA A 13 27.13 0.83 -24.53
C ALA A 13 26.98 1.59 -23.20
N LEU A 14 27.69 2.74 -23.05
CA LEU A 14 27.57 3.60 -21.84
C LEU A 14 26.41 4.62 -21.92
N LEU A 15 25.73 4.72 -23.05
CA LEU A 15 24.61 5.61 -23.32
C LEU A 15 23.26 4.89 -23.34
N SER A 16 23.21 3.62 -22.93
CA SER A 16 21.93 2.95 -22.72
C SER A 16 21.14 3.69 -21.63
N PRO A 17 19.98 4.29 -21.94
CA PRO A 17 19.16 4.90 -20.91
C PRO A 17 18.80 3.78 -19.92
N HIS A 18 19.26 3.91 -18.68
CA HIS A 18 18.72 3.14 -17.60
C HIS A 18 17.28 3.63 -17.44
N ILE A 19 16.32 2.85 -17.90
CA ILE A 19 14.90 3.06 -17.58
C ILE A 19 14.83 2.82 -16.07
N ALA A 20 14.94 3.89 -15.29
CA ALA A 20 14.57 3.87 -13.89
C ALA A 20 13.06 3.64 -13.86
N LEU A 21 12.63 2.45 -13.47
CA LEU A 21 11.25 2.14 -13.16
C LEU A 21 10.91 2.90 -11.86
N ALA A 22 10.56 4.18 -11.98
CA ALA A 22 10.24 5.05 -10.85
C ALA A 22 9.06 4.52 -10.02
N ASP A 23 8.10 3.86 -10.67
CA ASP A 23 6.87 3.34 -10.04
C ASP A 23 7.11 2.21 -9.04
N GLY A 24 8.16 1.40 -9.23
CA GLY A 24 8.51 0.32 -8.30
C GLY A 24 9.09 0.82 -6.98
N ALA A 25 9.90 1.87 -7.00
CA ALA A 25 10.61 2.38 -5.84
C ALA A 25 9.66 3.02 -4.81
N ASP A 26 8.60 3.70 -5.27
CA ASP A 26 7.62 4.35 -4.39
C ASP A 26 6.74 3.32 -3.67
N ILE A 27 6.31 2.27 -4.38
CA ILE A 27 5.59 1.13 -3.79
C ILE A 27 6.49 0.37 -2.80
N ASP A 28 7.78 0.18 -3.12
CA ASP A 28 8.74 -0.47 -2.23
C ASP A 28 8.99 0.35 -0.96
N ALA A 29 9.07 1.66 -1.09
CA ALA A 29 9.19 2.57 0.05
C ALA A 29 7.95 2.52 0.95
N ALA A 30 6.75 2.55 0.38
CA ALA A 30 5.49 2.42 1.12
C ALA A 30 5.36 1.05 1.80
N ALA A 31 5.80 -0.03 1.14
CA ALA A 31 5.74 -1.39 1.65
C ALA A 31 6.47 -1.58 3.00
N ARG A 32 7.48 -0.75 3.30
CA ARG A 32 8.18 -0.78 4.61
C ARG A 32 7.30 -0.39 5.79
N GLY A 33 6.25 0.38 5.56
CA GLY A 33 5.27 0.75 6.58
C GLY A 33 4.07 -0.20 6.65
N VAL A 34 4.05 -1.27 5.84
CA VAL A 34 3.01 -2.30 5.87
C VAL A 34 3.40 -3.40 6.85
N VAL A 35 2.47 -3.83 7.65
CA VAL A 35 2.69 -4.82 8.72
C VAL A 35 1.74 -6.00 8.58
N ARG A 36 2.17 -7.16 9.10
CA ARG A 36 1.25 -8.27 9.39
C ARG A 36 0.62 -8.03 10.76
N VAL A 37 -0.71 -8.04 10.83
CA VAL A 37 -1.46 -7.97 12.07
C VAL A 37 -1.87 -9.39 12.45
N VAL A 38 -1.36 -9.91 13.55
CA VAL A 38 -1.55 -11.30 13.98
C VAL A 38 -2.42 -11.32 15.25
N ILE A 39 -3.43 -12.18 15.27
CA ILE A 39 -4.15 -12.49 16.50
C ILE A 39 -3.43 -13.65 17.17
N VAL A 40 -2.95 -13.41 18.37
CA VAL A 40 -2.04 -14.28 19.11
C VAL A 40 -2.73 -14.91 20.30
N GLY A 41 -2.74 -16.23 20.36
CA GLY A 41 -3.12 -17.01 21.53
C GLY A 41 -1.87 -17.50 22.28
N SER A 42 -2.07 -17.95 23.52
CA SER A 42 -1.02 -18.62 24.33
C SER A 42 -1.63 -19.74 25.14
N ASP A 43 -0.93 -20.85 25.21
CA ASP A 43 -1.26 -21.98 26.10
C ASP A 43 -0.52 -21.91 27.46
N GLY A 44 0.16 -20.79 27.70
CA GLY A 44 0.98 -20.56 28.89
C GLY A 44 2.43 -21.06 28.78
N ARG A 45 2.78 -21.74 27.67
CA ARG A 45 4.14 -22.19 27.34
C ARG A 45 4.64 -21.55 26.05
N GLU A 46 3.79 -21.54 25.04
CA GLU A 46 4.09 -21.04 23.71
C GLU A 46 3.02 -20.07 23.24
N VAL A 47 3.38 -19.17 22.35
CA VAL A 47 2.46 -18.30 21.63
C VAL A 47 2.22 -18.87 20.24
N TYR A 48 0.99 -18.77 19.75
CA TYR A 48 0.61 -19.28 18.44
C TYR A 48 -0.31 -18.27 17.71
N PRO A 49 -0.24 -18.18 16.38
CA PRO A 49 -1.14 -17.37 15.60
C PRO A 49 -2.51 -18.05 15.48
N VAL A 50 -3.57 -17.34 15.82
CA VAL A 50 -4.97 -17.76 15.63
C VAL A 50 -5.44 -17.39 14.24
N SER A 51 -5.22 -16.14 13.87
CA SER A 51 -5.50 -15.58 12.55
C SER A 51 -4.55 -14.44 12.25
N HIS A 52 -4.47 -14.00 10.99
CA HIS A 52 -3.75 -12.79 10.66
C HIS A 52 -4.40 -12.03 9.50
N GLY A 53 -4.11 -10.74 9.43
CA GLY A 53 -4.40 -9.84 8.34
C GLY A 53 -3.21 -8.92 8.11
N SER A 54 -3.47 -7.82 7.46
CA SER A 54 -2.51 -6.76 7.16
C SER A 54 -2.90 -5.46 7.85
N GLY A 55 -1.96 -4.54 7.93
CA GLY A 55 -2.17 -3.16 8.36
C GLY A 55 -1.09 -2.27 7.79
N PHE A 56 -1.22 -0.97 7.99
CA PHE A 56 -0.19 -0.02 7.59
C PHE A 56 -0.11 1.15 8.58
N ALA A 57 1.11 1.67 8.74
CA ALA A 57 1.38 2.77 9.65
C ALA A 57 0.82 4.09 9.12
N VAL A 58 0.11 4.83 9.97
CA VAL A 58 -0.36 6.20 9.76
C VAL A 58 0.35 7.20 10.68
N SER A 59 1.06 6.69 11.68
CA SER A 59 2.07 7.38 12.49
C SER A 59 3.15 6.36 12.89
N PRO A 60 4.25 6.75 13.52
CA PRO A 60 5.31 5.79 13.90
C PRO A 60 4.85 4.65 14.81
N THR A 61 3.71 4.78 15.50
CA THR A 61 3.19 3.76 16.42
C THR A 61 1.73 3.39 16.17
N ARG A 62 1.00 4.12 15.30
CA ARG A 62 -0.42 3.87 15.03
C ARG A 62 -0.60 3.25 13.65
N ILE A 63 -1.40 2.21 13.61
CA ILE A 63 -1.60 1.35 12.45
C ILE A 63 -3.10 1.27 12.15
N VAL A 64 -3.46 1.42 10.89
CA VAL A 64 -4.79 1.12 10.37
C VAL A 64 -4.85 -0.32 9.92
N THR A 65 -5.96 -0.98 10.24
CA THR A 65 -6.34 -2.30 9.72
C THR A 65 -7.87 -2.38 9.59
N ASN A 66 -8.43 -3.52 9.19
CA ASN A 66 -9.87 -3.72 9.20
C ASN A 66 -10.37 -4.13 10.60
N ALA A 67 -11.62 -3.76 10.92
CA ALA A 67 -12.29 -4.13 12.17
C ALA A 67 -12.43 -5.65 12.31
N HIS A 68 -12.74 -6.35 11.20
CA HIS A 68 -12.88 -7.80 11.22
C HIS A 68 -11.57 -8.55 11.49
N VAL A 69 -10.40 -7.96 11.16
CA VAL A 69 -9.08 -8.57 11.41
C VAL A 69 -8.79 -8.72 12.90
N ILE A 70 -9.19 -7.74 13.71
CA ILE A 70 -8.93 -7.76 15.16
C ILE A 70 -10.14 -8.21 15.99
N ARG A 71 -11.23 -8.61 15.35
CA ARG A 71 -12.51 -8.92 16.03
C ARG A 71 -12.36 -9.98 17.10
N GLU A 72 -11.62 -11.04 16.83
CA GLU A 72 -11.43 -12.15 17.78
C GLU A 72 -10.75 -11.68 19.06
N ALA A 73 -9.69 -10.86 18.95
CA ALA A 73 -9.00 -10.29 20.11
C ALA A 73 -9.83 -9.27 20.90
N LEU A 74 -10.91 -8.73 20.31
CA LEU A 74 -11.86 -7.86 21.03
C LEU A 74 -12.94 -8.65 21.77
N GLN A 75 -13.16 -9.91 21.39
CA GLN A 75 -14.20 -10.78 21.97
C GLN A 75 -13.65 -11.76 22.99
N ASP A 76 -12.33 -12.00 22.98
CA ASP A 76 -11.65 -12.94 23.87
C ASP A 76 -10.42 -12.29 24.51
N ASP A 77 -10.50 -12.03 25.80
CA ASP A 77 -9.43 -11.39 26.59
C ASP A 77 -8.15 -12.23 26.71
N THR A 78 -8.20 -13.51 26.36
CA THR A 78 -7.01 -14.38 26.31
C THR A 78 -6.17 -14.15 25.06
N LEU A 79 -6.75 -13.54 24.02
CA LEU A 79 -6.08 -13.22 22.76
C LEU A 79 -5.42 -11.84 22.83
N ARG A 80 -4.36 -11.67 22.03
CA ARG A 80 -3.62 -10.41 21.92
C ARG A 80 -3.46 -10.04 20.44
N ILE A 81 -3.31 -8.74 20.19
CA ILE A 81 -2.96 -8.23 18.85
C ILE A 81 -1.44 -8.13 18.78
N GLY A 82 -0.84 -8.83 17.84
CA GLY A 82 0.57 -8.73 17.48
C GLY A 82 0.75 -7.96 16.18
N VAL A 83 1.86 -7.26 16.06
CA VAL A 83 2.29 -6.53 14.86
C VAL A 83 3.67 -7.03 14.46
N VAL A 84 3.80 -7.52 13.24
CA VAL A 84 5.07 -7.97 12.67
C VAL A 84 5.45 -7.01 11.53
N PRO A 85 6.59 -6.32 11.62
CA PRO A 85 7.01 -5.38 10.60
C PRO A 85 7.46 -6.10 9.32
N SER A 86 7.58 -5.33 8.22
CA SER A 86 8.10 -5.85 6.96
C SER A 86 9.62 -6.08 6.97
N GLU A 87 10.32 -5.39 7.85
CA GLU A 87 11.78 -5.40 8.01
C GLU A 87 12.13 -5.36 9.51
N GLY A 88 13.33 -5.82 9.86
CA GLY A 88 13.78 -5.87 11.26
C GLY A 88 13.59 -7.24 11.89
N GLU A 89 13.70 -7.34 13.20
CA GLU A 89 13.71 -8.63 13.89
C GLU A 89 12.53 -8.82 14.85
N ASP A 90 11.97 -7.75 15.38
CA ASP A 90 11.06 -7.83 16.51
C ASP A 90 9.59 -7.62 16.13
N ALA A 91 8.75 -8.58 16.50
CA ALA A 91 7.31 -8.37 16.58
C ALA A 91 6.98 -7.62 17.89
N ALA A 92 5.91 -6.83 17.87
CA ALA A 92 5.42 -6.09 19.02
C ALA A 92 3.95 -6.41 19.30
N TYR A 93 3.52 -6.22 20.54
CA TYR A 93 2.10 -6.20 20.87
C TYR A 93 1.49 -4.83 20.59
N ALA A 94 0.20 -4.84 20.26
CA ALA A 94 -0.58 -3.64 20.06
C ALA A 94 -1.90 -3.72 20.81
N ARG A 95 -2.53 -2.56 21.02
CA ARG A 95 -3.87 -2.42 21.58
C ARG A 95 -4.80 -1.74 20.60
N ALA A 96 -6.07 -2.07 20.63
CA ALA A 96 -7.08 -1.34 19.89
C ALA A 96 -7.28 0.06 20.51
N ILE A 97 -7.27 1.10 19.67
CA ILE A 97 -7.59 2.48 20.05
C ILE A 97 -9.04 2.79 19.70
N SER A 98 -9.41 2.46 18.45
CA SER A 98 -10.75 2.72 17.93
C SER A 98 -11.13 1.65 16.92
N VAL A 99 -12.41 1.31 16.92
CA VAL A 99 -12.98 0.32 15.99
C VAL A 99 -14.28 0.87 15.44
N SER A 100 -14.41 0.88 14.14
CA SER A 100 -15.63 1.26 13.43
C SER A 100 -16.17 0.08 12.63
N PRO A 101 -17.10 -0.71 13.21
CA PRO A 101 -17.70 -1.83 12.51
C PRO A 101 -18.50 -1.42 11.27
N ARG A 102 -18.99 -0.18 11.23
CA ARG A 102 -19.80 0.36 10.15
C ARG A 102 -19.03 0.36 8.82
N ASN A 103 -17.78 0.84 8.84
CA ASN A 103 -16.93 0.97 7.65
C ASN A 103 -15.73 0.02 7.68
N ASP A 104 -15.77 -0.99 8.57
CA ASP A 104 -14.75 -2.03 8.70
C ASP A 104 -13.34 -1.48 8.91
N LEU A 105 -13.18 -0.41 9.70
CA LEU A 105 -11.89 0.19 10.05
C LEU A 105 -11.55 -0.04 11.51
N ALA A 106 -10.28 -0.22 11.80
CA ALA A 106 -9.72 -0.22 13.14
C ALA A 106 -8.40 0.53 13.19
N LEU A 107 -8.17 1.23 14.29
CA LEU A 107 -6.91 1.88 14.64
C LEU A 107 -6.33 1.14 15.84
N ILE A 108 -5.10 0.65 15.67
CA ILE A 108 -4.35 -0.02 16.75
C ILE A 108 -3.06 0.75 17.03
N GLU A 109 -2.55 0.64 18.24
CA GLU A 109 -1.33 1.30 18.69
C GLU A 109 -0.35 0.28 19.26
N ILE A 110 0.90 0.36 18.81
CA ILE A 110 2.00 -0.44 19.33
C ILE A 110 2.26 -0.02 20.77
N ILE A 111 2.27 -0.99 21.69
CA ILE A 111 2.50 -0.75 23.13
C ILE A 111 3.97 -0.92 23.53
N ASP A 112 4.79 -1.45 22.64
CA ASP A 112 6.24 -1.52 22.83
C ASP A 112 6.91 -0.22 22.33
N ASN A 113 7.73 0.37 23.17
CA ASN A 113 8.38 1.65 22.86
C ASN A 113 9.56 1.56 21.86
N ALA A 114 10.03 0.37 21.52
CA ALA A 114 11.18 0.18 20.64
C ALA A 114 10.81 0.26 19.15
N MET A 115 9.66 -0.31 18.75
CA MET A 115 9.24 -0.36 17.34
C MET A 115 8.76 0.99 16.84
N ARG A 116 9.30 1.43 15.70
CA ARG A 116 8.84 2.60 14.96
C ARG A 116 8.70 2.25 13.48
N LEU A 117 7.54 2.51 12.92
CA LEU A 117 7.22 2.23 11.54
C LEU A 117 7.25 3.52 10.70
N PRO A 118 7.68 3.47 9.43
CA PRO A 118 7.55 4.60 8.53
C PRO A 118 6.06 4.79 8.15
N PRO A 119 5.45 5.94 8.47
CA PRO A 119 4.06 6.19 8.12
C PRO A 119 3.87 6.32 6.60
N LEU A 120 2.77 5.77 6.08
CA LEU A 120 2.39 5.94 4.68
C LEU A 120 1.74 7.30 4.45
N THR A 121 1.97 7.85 3.27
CA THR A 121 1.26 9.04 2.79
C THR A 121 -0.10 8.63 2.22
N ILE A 122 -1.16 9.33 2.60
CA ILE A 122 -2.50 9.11 2.06
C ILE A 122 -2.72 10.04 0.87
N SER A 123 -3.37 9.55 -0.19
CA SER A 123 -3.76 10.38 -1.31
C SER A 123 -4.81 11.40 -0.88
N GLY A 124 -4.67 12.65 -1.30
CA GLY A 124 -5.68 13.70 -1.08
C GLY A 124 -6.85 13.63 -2.07
N SER A 125 -6.74 12.79 -3.10
CA SER A 125 -7.77 12.58 -4.11
C SER A 125 -7.76 11.13 -4.58
N LEU A 126 -8.92 10.61 -5.00
CA LEU A 126 -8.97 9.32 -5.69
C LEU A 126 -8.32 9.45 -7.07
N VAL A 127 -7.62 8.40 -7.49
CA VAL A 127 -7.15 8.27 -8.88
C VAL A 127 -8.37 8.25 -9.79
N GLY A 128 -8.23 8.79 -11.00
CA GLY A 128 -9.27 8.62 -12.04
C GLY A 128 -9.51 7.15 -12.36
N ASP A 129 -10.67 6.86 -12.94
CA ASP A 129 -11.01 5.50 -13.38
C ASP A 129 -9.90 4.92 -14.26
N MET A 130 -9.63 3.61 -14.11
CA MET A 130 -8.59 2.87 -14.82
C MET A 130 -7.13 3.23 -14.44
N GLY A 131 -6.90 4.01 -13.39
CA GLY A 131 -5.56 4.21 -12.85
C GLY A 131 -4.96 2.91 -12.30
N GLU A 132 -3.63 2.72 -12.48
CA GLU A 132 -2.93 1.56 -11.91
C GLU A 132 -2.91 1.66 -10.39
N VAL A 133 -3.15 0.51 -9.74
CA VAL A 133 -3.14 0.38 -8.29
C VAL A 133 -2.38 -0.86 -7.85
N SER A 134 -1.84 -0.83 -6.64
CA SER A 134 -1.16 -1.96 -6.02
C SER A 134 -1.79 -2.29 -4.66
N ALA A 135 -2.27 -3.51 -4.49
CA ALA A 135 -2.65 -4.03 -3.19
C ALA A 135 -1.41 -4.62 -2.50
N VAL A 136 -1.15 -4.22 -1.25
CA VAL A 136 0.03 -4.65 -0.51
C VAL A 136 -0.40 -5.29 0.82
N GLY A 137 0.16 -6.46 1.13
CA GLY A 137 -0.22 -7.17 2.36
C GLY A 137 0.37 -8.58 2.47
N TYR A 138 -0.22 -9.40 3.35
CA TYR A 138 0.29 -10.72 3.72
C TYR A 138 -0.76 -11.81 3.43
N PRO A 139 -0.89 -12.26 2.17
CA PRO A 139 -1.90 -13.25 1.77
C PRO A 139 -1.56 -14.65 2.28
N MET A 140 -2.48 -15.28 3.01
CA MET A 140 -2.31 -16.60 3.63
C MET A 140 -2.02 -17.72 2.64
N ASN A 141 -2.52 -17.63 1.42
CA ASN A 141 -2.27 -18.63 0.38
C ASN A 141 -0.81 -18.60 -0.09
N VAL A 142 -0.14 -17.44 -0.07
CA VAL A 142 1.29 -17.31 -0.37
C VAL A 142 2.11 -17.87 0.78
N ASP A 143 1.78 -17.53 2.03
CA ASP A 143 2.45 -18.08 3.21
C ASP A 143 2.45 -19.63 3.19
N ARG A 144 1.29 -20.23 2.88
CA ARG A 144 1.17 -21.69 2.72
C ARG A 144 1.98 -22.25 1.56
N ALA A 145 1.96 -21.58 0.41
CA ALA A 145 2.71 -22.00 -0.76
C ALA A 145 4.22 -21.95 -0.55
N GLN A 146 4.68 -21.02 0.29
CA GLN A 146 6.08 -20.90 0.71
C GLN A 146 6.46 -21.89 1.82
N GLY A 147 5.49 -22.63 2.37
CA GLY A 147 5.73 -23.59 3.44
C GLY A 147 6.12 -22.95 4.78
N LEU A 148 5.62 -21.72 5.04
CA LEU A 148 5.91 -21.04 6.30
C LEU A 148 5.33 -21.82 7.48
N GLU A 149 6.18 -22.03 8.49
CA GLU A 149 5.78 -22.60 9.76
C GLU A 149 5.18 -21.53 10.70
N ILE A 150 4.60 -21.97 11.80
CA ILE A 150 3.97 -21.10 12.81
C ILE A 150 4.95 -20.03 13.31
N SER A 151 6.20 -20.43 13.57
CA SER A 151 7.25 -19.50 14.04
C SER A 151 7.62 -18.41 13.03
N ASP A 152 7.46 -18.70 11.73
CA ASP A 152 7.82 -17.76 10.67
C ASP A 152 6.80 -16.62 10.53
N ILE A 153 5.56 -16.86 10.97
CA ILE A 153 4.49 -15.85 10.98
C ILE A 153 4.86 -14.65 11.88
N PHE A 154 5.67 -14.87 12.91
CA PHE A 154 6.13 -13.84 13.84
C PHE A 154 7.44 -13.16 13.43
N ARG A 155 8.05 -13.57 12.31
CA ARG A 155 9.27 -12.96 11.78
C ARG A 155 8.96 -11.92 10.72
N ALA A 156 9.76 -10.89 10.68
CA ALA A 156 9.69 -9.87 9.63
C ALA A 156 9.85 -10.50 8.24
N GLN A 157 8.95 -10.15 7.35
CA GLN A 157 8.96 -10.59 5.95
C GLN A 157 8.41 -9.46 5.07
N PRO A 158 8.94 -9.30 3.85
CA PRO A 158 8.39 -8.34 2.91
C PRO A 158 6.93 -8.67 2.56
N PRO A 159 6.02 -7.69 2.48
CA PRO A 159 4.67 -7.94 2.04
C PRO A 159 4.61 -8.27 0.55
N VAL A 160 3.59 -9.02 0.16
CA VAL A 160 3.27 -9.32 -1.24
C VAL A 160 2.61 -8.09 -1.87
N LYS A 161 2.97 -7.81 -3.11
CA LYS A 161 2.46 -6.70 -3.93
C LYS A 161 1.74 -7.27 -5.14
N SER A 162 0.47 -6.90 -5.30
CA SER A 162 -0.36 -7.32 -6.44
C SER A 162 -0.81 -6.09 -7.21
N ARG A 163 -0.58 -6.06 -8.52
CA ARG A 163 -0.97 -4.94 -9.39
C ARG A 163 -2.31 -5.18 -10.06
N GLY A 164 -3.03 -4.10 -10.30
CA GLY A 164 -4.29 -4.08 -11.02
C GLY A 164 -4.70 -2.66 -11.36
N PHE A 165 -5.98 -2.46 -11.60
CA PHE A 165 -6.52 -1.18 -12.00
C PHE A 165 -7.70 -0.78 -11.11
N LEU A 166 -7.85 0.51 -10.92
CA LEU A 166 -9.04 1.09 -10.31
C LEU A 166 -10.22 0.93 -11.27
N SER A 167 -11.29 0.30 -10.81
CA SER A 167 -12.51 0.09 -11.61
C SER A 167 -13.62 1.08 -11.25
N GLY A 168 -13.41 1.93 -10.25
CA GLY A 168 -14.30 3.01 -9.87
C GLY A 168 -14.65 3.05 -8.38
N ALA A 169 -15.30 4.14 -7.97
CA ALA A 169 -15.89 4.28 -6.66
C ALA A 169 -17.27 3.61 -6.63
N ARG A 170 -17.55 2.86 -5.57
CA ARG A 170 -18.81 2.20 -5.34
C ARG A 170 -19.35 2.56 -3.96
N PRO A 171 -20.13 3.64 -3.84
CA PRO A 171 -20.79 3.93 -2.59
C PRO A 171 -21.75 2.79 -2.26
N SER A 172 -21.52 2.15 -1.13
CA SER A 172 -22.46 1.16 -0.61
C SER A 172 -23.55 1.86 0.23
N ARG A 173 -24.53 1.11 0.69
CA ARG A 173 -25.54 1.65 1.62
C ARG A 173 -24.94 2.00 2.99
N GLN A 174 -23.77 1.48 3.31
CA GLN A 174 -23.15 1.61 4.63
C GLN A 174 -21.96 2.57 4.60
N PHE A 175 -21.07 2.47 3.57
CA PHE A 175 -19.85 3.26 3.47
C PHE A 175 -19.30 3.26 2.04
N ASP A 176 -18.39 4.20 1.74
CA ASP A 176 -17.78 4.35 0.43
C ASP A 176 -16.67 3.31 0.22
N THR A 177 -16.78 2.58 -0.89
CA THR A 177 -15.77 1.59 -1.30
C THR A 177 -15.18 1.94 -2.67
N ILE A 178 -13.99 1.41 -2.89
CA ILE A 178 -13.27 1.42 -4.17
C ILE A 178 -13.30 0.00 -4.72
N LEU A 179 -13.66 -0.12 -6.00
CA LEU A 179 -13.59 -1.36 -6.75
C LEU A 179 -12.29 -1.39 -7.56
N HIS A 180 -11.56 -2.50 -7.48
CA HIS A 180 -10.29 -2.69 -8.18
C HIS A 180 -10.07 -4.14 -8.63
N THR A 181 -9.11 -4.34 -9.54
CA THR A 181 -8.75 -5.66 -10.08
C THR A 181 -7.42 -6.19 -9.55
N ALA A 182 -6.71 -5.43 -8.67
CA ALA A 182 -5.49 -5.93 -8.04
C ALA A 182 -5.84 -7.14 -7.16
N PRO A 183 -5.30 -8.35 -7.44
CA PRO A 183 -5.68 -9.56 -6.72
C PRO A 183 -5.37 -9.47 -5.24
N ILE A 184 -6.33 -9.83 -4.39
CA ILE A 184 -6.15 -10.02 -2.95
C ILE A 184 -6.66 -11.38 -2.52
N ALA A 185 -6.14 -11.88 -1.41
CA ALA A 185 -6.57 -13.11 -0.77
C ALA A 185 -6.77 -12.87 0.73
N ARG A 186 -7.27 -13.87 1.47
CA ARG A 186 -7.32 -13.84 2.93
C ARG A 186 -5.93 -13.51 3.47
N GLY A 187 -5.86 -12.56 4.40
CA GLY A 187 -4.63 -12.01 4.94
C GLY A 187 -4.26 -10.64 4.36
N ASN A 188 -4.72 -10.26 3.16
CA ASN A 188 -4.54 -8.91 2.62
C ASN A 188 -5.47 -7.87 3.26
N SER A 189 -6.55 -8.30 3.93
CA SER A 189 -7.49 -7.42 4.63
C SER A 189 -6.75 -6.51 5.62
N GLY A 190 -7.04 -5.22 5.58
CA GLY A 190 -6.40 -4.19 6.39
C GLY A 190 -5.13 -3.58 5.75
N GLY A 191 -4.55 -4.22 4.73
CA GLY A 191 -3.43 -3.67 3.98
C GLY A 191 -3.84 -2.51 3.06
N PRO A 192 -2.89 -1.65 2.64
CA PRO A 192 -3.19 -0.52 1.79
C PRO A 192 -3.45 -0.92 0.33
N LEU A 193 -4.37 -0.21 -0.31
CA LEU A 193 -4.44 -0.08 -1.76
C LEU A 193 -3.69 1.20 -2.14
N LEU A 194 -2.63 1.09 -2.93
CA LEU A 194 -1.74 2.20 -3.27
C LEU A 194 -1.92 2.63 -4.72
N ASP A 195 -1.73 3.93 -5.00
CA ASP A 195 -1.52 4.43 -6.36
C ASP A 195 -0.05 4.21 -6.81
N SER A 196 0.27 4.55 -8.06
CA SER A 196 1.61 4.39 -8.62
C SER A 196 2.70 5.24 -7.93
N CYS A 197 2.31 6.26 -7.15
CA CYS A 197 3.22 7.05 -6.30
C CYS A 197 3.33 6.52 -4.85
N GLY A 198 2.87 5.32 -4.56
CA GLY A 198 2.92 4.72 -3.24
C GLY A 198 2.00 5.36 -2.20
N ARG A 199 0.99 6.15 -2.62
CA ARG A 199 0.04 6.81 -1.71
C ARG A 199 -1.19 5.93 -1.50
N VAL A 200 -1.71 5.90 -0.28
CA VAL A 200 -2.89 5.13 0.10
C VAL A 200 -4.14 5.71 -0.53
N LEU A 201 -4.87 4.90 -1.30
CA LEU A 201 -6.20 5.19 -1.86
C LEU A 201 -7.32 4.58 -1.03
N GLY A 202 -7.02 3.53 -0.28
CA GLY A 202 -7.99 2.81 0.54
C GLY A 202 -7.37 1.67 1.32
N VAL A 203 -8.23 0.98 2.08
CA VAL A 203 -7.88 -0.17 2.92
C VAL A 203 -8.53 -1.42 2.31
N ASN A 204 -7.72 -2.36 1.82
CA ASN A 204 -8.22 -3.62 1.25
C ASN A 204 -9.08 -4.37 2.26
N SER A 205 -10.26 -4.85 1.87
CA SER A 205 -11.19 -5.51 2.79
C SER A 205 -11.63 -6.89 2.29
N PHE A 206 -12.33 -6.99 1.17
CA PHE A 206 -12.89 -8.26 0.70
C PHE A 206 -12.93 -8.35 -0.83
N GLY A 207 -13.03 -9.59 -1.35
CA GLY A 207 -13.33 -9.86 -2.75
C GLY A 207 -14.83 -10.02 -2.98
N ALA A 208 -15.28 -9.69 -4.18
CA ALA A 208 -16.59 -10.13 -4.63
C ALA A 208 -16.54 -11.65 -4.84
N ASP A 209 -17.51 -12.36 -4.27
CA ASP A 209 -17.64 -13.79 -4.51
C ASP A 209 -18.22 -13.99 -5.91
N SER A 210 -17.46 -14.64 -6.80
CA SER A 210 -17.82 -14.87 -8.20
C SER A 210 -18.21 -16.32 -8.47
N ASP A 211 -18.33 -17.17 -7.43
CA ASP A 211 -18.56 -18.62 -7.58
C ASP A 211 -17.62 -19.28 -8.62
N GLY A 212 -16.46 -18.66 -8.87
CA GLY A 212 -15.43 -19.14 -9.79
C GLY A 212 -15.75 -19.02 -11.28
N SER A 213 -16.80 -18.28 -11.65
CA SER A 213 -17.27 -18.20 -13.04
C SER A 213 -17.05 -16.86 -13.74
N ASP A 214 -16.81 -15.77 -12.99
CA ASP A 214 -16.74 -14.42 -13.52
C ASP A 214 -15.41 -13.73 -13.22
N ALA A 215 -15.23 -12.52 -13.76
CA ALA A 215 -14.08 -11.68 -13.45
C ALA A 215 -14.05 -11.31 -11.95
N GLU A 216 -12.91 -11.52 -11.34
CA GLU A 216 -12.71 -11.20 -9.92
C GLU A 216 -12.53 -9.69 -9.72
N PHE A 217 -13.37 -9.13 -8.85
CA PHE A 217 -13.25 -7.77 -8.36
C PHE A 217 -13.03 -7.76 -6.85
N TYR A 218 -12.31 -6.76 -6.38
CA TYR A 218 -11.98 -6.62 -4.98
C TYR A 218 -12.36 -5.23 -4.49
N PHE A 219 -12.64 -5.12 -3.20
CA PHE A 219 -13.09 -3.90 -2.56
C PHE A 219 -12.08 -3.41 -1.54
N ALA A 220 -11.85 -2.10 -1.55
CA ALA A 220 -11.14 -1.40 -0.50
C ALA A 220 -12.04 -0.32 0.11
N VAL A 221 -11.94 -0.11 1.42
CA VAL A 221 -12.56 1.04 2.10
C VAL A 221 -11.90 2.31 1.60
N SER A 222 -12.68 3.27 1.10
CA SER A 222 -12.16 4.48 0.47
C SER A 222 -11.46 5.40 1.48
N ILE A 223 -10.50 6.22 1.00
CA ILE A 223 -9.93 7.33 1.78
C ILE A 223 -10.99 8.32 2.26
N ARG A 224 -12.17 8.37 1.64
CA ARG A 224 -13.30 9.20 2.10
C ARG A 224 -13.87 8.74 3.44
N GLU A 225 -13.71 7.45 3.77
CA GLU A 225 -14.03 6.90 5.08
C GLU A 225 -12.81 6.92 6.01
N LEU A 226 -11.63 6.64 5.47
CA LEU A 226 -10.39 6.56 6.24
C LEU A 226 -9.99 7.91 6.85
N LEU A 227 -10.00 9.00 6.06
CA LEU A 227 -9.56 10.31 6.56
C LEU A 227 -10.43 10.88 7.69
N PRO A 228 -11.77 10.82 7.63
CA PRO A 228 -12.62 11.18 8.77
C PRO A 228 -12.35 10.31 9.99
N PHE A 229 -12.26 8.98 9.82
CA PHE A 229 -11.97 8.05 10.90
C PHE A 229 -10.65 8.38 11.64
N LEU A 230 -9.59 8.72 10.89
CA LEU A 230 -8.31 9.12 11.48
C LEU A 230 -8.41 10.43 12.27
N ARG A 231 -9.10 11.44 11.72
CA ARG A 231 -9.29 12.74 12.40
C ARG A 231 -10.12 12.60 13.69
N GLU A 232 -11.16 11.77 13.69
CA GLU A 232 -11.98 11.48 14.86
C GLU A 232 -11.18 10.80 15.98
N ASN A 233 -10.02 10.23 15.65
CA ASN A 233 -9.13 9.55 16.59
C ASN A 233 -7.79 10.29 16.81
N ASP A 234 -7.77 11.61 16.59
CA ASP A 234 -6.60 12.46 16.80
C ASP A 234 -5.34 11.98 16.05
N VAL A 235 -5.52 11.49 14.82
CA VAL A 235 -4.43 11.16 13.90
C VAL A 235 -4.43 12.13 12.74
N GLU A 236 -3.34 12.88 12.60
CA GLU A 236 -3.08 13.74 11.45
C GLU A 236 -2.12 13.03 10.49
N PRO A 237 -2.62 12.29 9.49
CA PRO A 237 -1.76 11.57 8.56
C PRO A 237 -1.10 12.53 7.58
N SER A 238 0.04 12.13 7.01
CA SER A 238 0.60 12.78 5.82
C SER A 238 -0.38 12.63 4.65
N VAL A 239 -0.82 13.73 4.05
CA VAL A 239 -1.73 13.73 2.90
C VAL A 239 -1.09 14.47 1.73
N ASN A 240 -1.10 13.85 0.54
CA ASN A 240 -0.61 14.46 -0.68
C ASN A 240 -1.71 14.44 -1.76
N ALA A 241 -2.22 15.63 -2.12
CA ALA A 241 -3.25 15.81 -3.14
C ALA A 241 -2.69 16.16 -4.53
N LEU A 242 -1.37 16.27 -4.69
CA LEU A 242 -0.77 16.55 -6.00
C LEU A 242 -1.03 15.39 -6.96
N PRO A 243 -1.19 15.64 -8.27
CA PRO A 243 -1.30 14.58 -9.25
C PRO A 243 -0.08 13.65 -9.18
N CYS A 244 -0.32 12.33 -9.20
CA CYS A 244 0.74 11.36 -9.38
C CYS A 244 1.17 11.40 -10.85
N ARG A 245 2.44 11.69 -11.10
CA ARG A 245 3.03 11.73 -12.44
C ARG A 245 4.32 10.94 -12.43
N SER A 246 4.49 10.10 -13.45
CA SER A 246 5.78 9.46 -13.69
C SER A 246 6.85 10.49 -14.08
N ILE A 247 8.11 10.13 -13.91
CA ILE A 247 9.24 10.97 -14.36
C ILE A 247 9.12 11.24 -15.85
N ASP A 248 8.75 10.24 -16.65
CA ASP A 248 8.57 10.36 -18.08
C ASP A 248 7.48 11.37 -18.47
N GLU A 249 6.35 11.38 -17.74
CA GLU A 249 5.28 12.38 -17.93
C GLU A 249 5.75 13.78 -17.58
N VAL A 250 6.51 13.94 -16.51
CA VAL A 250 7.09 15.23 -16.11
C VAL A 250 8.07 15.71 -17.18
N GLU A 251 8.99 14.86 -17.63
CA GLU A 251 9.95 15.19 -18.70
C GLU A 251 9.24 15.53 -20.02
N ALA A 252 8.22 14.76 -20.42
CA ALA A 252 7.46 15.02 -21.63
C ALA A 252 6.75 16.38 -21.55
N SER A 253 6.15 16.70 -20.41
CA SER A 253 5.49 17.99 -20.18
C SER A 253 6.47 19.16 -20.22
N GLU A 254 7.65 19.01 -19.65
CA GLU A 254 8.71 20.02 -19.68
C GLU A 254 9.27 20.24 -21.11
N ARG A 255 9.49 19.18 -21.88
CA ARG A 255 9.89 19.27 -23.28
C ARG A 255 8.87 20.06 -24.09
N THR A 256 7.60 19.72 -23.97
CA THR A 256 6.50 20.44 -24.65
C THR A 256 6.46 21.92 -24.27
N ARG A 257 6.65 22.22 -22.97
CA ARG A 257 6.69 23.61 -22.49
C ARG A 257 7.86 24.41 -23.08
N ILE A 258 9.04 23.79 -23.14
CA ILE A 258 10.23 24.42 -23.71
C ILE A 258 10.04 24.66 -25.21
N GLU A 259 9.48 23.72 -25.95
CA GLU A 259 9.18 23.87 -27.37
C GLU A 259 8.22 25.03 -27.63
N GLN A 260 7.12 25.10 -26.89
CA GLN A 260 6.15 26.21 -26.97
C GLN A 260 6.79 27.56 -26.64
N GLN A 261 7.69 27.61 -25.66
CA GLN A 261 8.40 28.85 -25.33
C GLN A 261 9.36 29.27 -26.46
N ARG A 262 10.06 28.30 -27.08
CA ARG A 262 10.95 28.56 -28.23
C ARG A 262 10.16 29.06 -29.43
N GLU A 263 9.01 28.48 -29.71
CA GLU A 263 8.15 28.90 -30.82
C GLU A 263 7.62 30.33 -30.62
N LYS A 264 7.09 30.64 -29.44
CA LYS A 264 6.68 32.02 -29.09
C LYS A 264 7.83 33.03 -29.15
N ALA A 265 9.05 32.61 -28.81
CA ALA A 265 10.21 33.49 -28.90
C ALA A 265 10.60 33.74 -30.37
N ARG A 266 10.52 32.74 -31.25
CA ARG A 266 10.73 32.89 -32.69
C ARG A 266 9.73 33.84 -33.33
N GLU A 267 8.43 33.63 -33.07
CA GLU A 267 7.35 34.53 -33.54
C GLU A 267 7.56 35.97 -33.12
N ARG A 268 8.03 36.21 -31.89
CA ARG A 268 8.34 37.59 -31.41
C ARG A 268 9.54 38.21 -32.11
N ILE A 269 10.51 37.41 -32.52
CA ILE A 269 11.68 37.89 -33.27
C ILE A 269 11.29 38.22 -34.72
N GLU A 270 10.47 37.35 -35.33
CA GLU A 270 10.00 37.54 -36.71
C GLU A 270 9.01 38.70 -36.87
N ALA A 271 8.26 39.04 -35.79
CA ALA A 271 7.33 40.17 -35.79
C ALA A 271 7.99 41.55 -35.52
N ARG A 272 9.32 41.61 -35.34
CA ARG A 272 10.11 42.84 -35.18
C ARG A 272 10.82 43.24 -36.45
#